data_6f314f7dba1c33c331555256b3cb006f
#
_entry.id   6f314f7dba1c33c331555256b3cb006f
#
_cell.length_a   1.000
_cell.length_b   1.000
_cell.length_c   1.000
_cell.angle_alpha   90.00
_cell.angle_beta   90.00
_cell.angle_gamma   90.00
#
_symmetry.space_group_name_H-M   'P 1'
#
loop_
_entity.id
_entity.type
_entity.pdbx_description
1 polymer ?
#
loop_
_entity_poly.entity_id
_entity_poly.type
_entity_poly.pdbx_seq_one_letter_code
_entity_poly.pdbx_strand_id
1 'polypeptide(L)'
;QILIQMDRATRRIEPWKIAVIVVSVIVGLALIIGLITFILCHDQDRYYNASFLITNVKYNPQYERQTTEEFRHLSQEIETMISAVFKGSFLSKRYSRSHVVSLSPDPGGVFASVVLVFKFTSADSKATSWGHINSVLRRRLKTSSTFLAVDQSTLRLTELNKEKGDNLLNNCCGIRKQAFSFTGVERIVGGQRARDGEWPWQASIQLDGTHRCGASVISNTWLVTAAHCFRGGRDPRRWTASFGILLRPPKQKKFVRRIIVHERYSDFVLDHEYDVAVVELASAIEFTSDVHSVCLPEASHIFPENTSCFVTGWGALENDGYSVNQLRQAEVKIISTATCNRRQVYGGAITPGMLCAGYLEGQVDACQGDSGGPLVHANSRGIWYLVGIVSWGDECGKPNKPGVYTRVTYYRNWINSKTGI
;
A
#
# COMPACT_ATOMS: atom_id res chain seq x y z
N GLN A 1 -82.62 -38.44 3.85
CA GLN A 1 -81.64 -37.94 4.87
C GLN A 1 -80.28 -38.53 4.55
N ILE A 2 -79.37 -37.73 4.00
CA ILE A 2 -77.99 -38.07 3.74
C ILE A 2 -77.22 -37.39 4.86
N LEU A 3 -76.71 -38.15 5.80
CA LEU A 3 -75.78 -37.73 6.83
C LEU A 3 -74.34 -37.64 6.20
N ILE A 4 -73.89 -36.42 6.01
CA ILE A 4 -72.50 -36.17 5.65
C ILE A 4 -71.66 -36.28 6.93
N GLN A 5 -70.97 -37.40 7.08
CA GLN A 5 -69.90 -37.59 8.10
C GLN A 5 -68.69 -36.80 7.69
N MET A 6 -68.44 -35.65 8.35
CA MET A 6 -67.13 -34.93 8.27
C MET A 6 -66.12 -35.63 9.16
N ASP A 7 -65.33 -36.44 8.53
CA ASP A 7 -64.18 -37.10 9.18
C ASP A 7 -63.06 -36.05 9.36
N ARG A 8 -62.98 -35.51 10.58
CA ARG A 8 -61.85 -34.67 10.98
C ARG A 8 -60.63 -35.55 11.30
N ALA A 9 -59.87 -35.92 10.28
CA ALA A 9 -58.58 -36.54 10.45
C ALA A 9 -57.58 -35.53 11.05
N THR A 10 -57.51 -35.47 12.39
CA THR A 10 -56.43 -34.81 13.09
C THR A 10 -55.14 -35.58 12.80
N ARG A 11 -54.35 -35.15 11.81
CA ARG A 11 -52.97 -35.66 11.58
C ARG A 11 -52.17 -35.38 12.85
N ARG A 12 -52.05 -36.35 13.74
CA ARG A 12 -51.07 -36.31 14.84
C ARG A 12 -49.66 -36.29 14.22
N ILE A 13 -48.96 -35.15 14.40
CA ILE A 13 -47.54 -35.02 13.98
C ILE A 13 -46.75 -35.99 14.82
N GLU A 14 -45.99 -36.88 14.20
CA GLU A 14 -45.19 -37.85 14.90
C GLU A 14 -44.14 -37.16 15.81
N PRO A 15 -43.95 -37.64 17.06
CA PRO A 15 -43.11 -36.95 18.07
C PRO A 15 -41.68 -36.61 17.58
N TRP A 16 -41.10 -37.46 16.75
CA TRP A 16 -39.79 -37.21 16.20
C TRP A 16 -39.74 -36.01 15.23
N LYS A 17 -40.84 -35.75 14.45
CA LYS A 17 -40.96 -34.58 13.57
C LYS A 17 -41.03 -33.29 14.39
N ILE A 18 -41.72 -33.31 15.52
CA ILE A 18 -41.74 -32.19 16.48
C ILE A 18 -40.34 -31.93 17.03
N ALA A 19 -39.63 -32.99 17.44
CA ALA A 19 -38.26 -32.87 17.93
C ALA A 19 -37.32 -32.27 16.89
N VAL A 20 -37.41 -32.69 15.61
CA VAL A 20 -36.58 -32.13 14.52
C VAL A 20 -36.93 -30.65 14.31
N ILE A 21 -38.18 -30.25 14.32
CA ILE A 21 -38.61 -28.84 14.16
C ILE A 21 -38.05 -28.01 15.33
N VAL A 22 -38.20 -28.47 16.57
CA VAL A 22 -37.70 -27.77 17.75
C VAL A 22 -36.16 -27.59 17.70
N VAL A 23 -35.41 -28.67 17.38
CA VAL A 23 -33.95 -28.59 17.21
C VAL A 23 -33.58 -27.62 16.08
N SER A 24 -34.26 -27.68 14.95
CA SER A 24 -33.99 -26.77 13.83
C SER A 24 -34.25 -25.29 14.20
N VAL A 25 -35.30 -25.01 14.96
CA VAL A 25 -35.59 -23.65 15.45
C VAL A 25 -34.50 -23.18 16.45
N ILE A 26 -34.11 -24.03 17.39
CA ILE A 26 -33.04 -23.69 18.35
C ILE A 26 -31.74 -23.41 17.63
N VAL A 27 -31.34 -24.24 16.66
CA VAL A 27 -30.13 -24.03 15.86
C VAL A 27 -30.23 -22.74 15.04
N GLY A 28 -31.37 -22.47 14.41
CA GLY A 28 -31.64 -21.24 13.67
C GLY A 28 -31.51 -20.01 14.57
N LEU A 29 -32.10 -20.01 15.77
CA LEU A 29 -31.98 -18.92 16.73
C LEU A 29 -30.53 -18.74 17.23
N ALA A 30 -29.81 -19.81 17.50
CA ALA A 30 -28.42 -19.75 17.90
C ALA A 30 -27.52 -19.13 16.80
N LEU A 31 -27.74 -19.48 15.53
CA LEU A 31 -27.05 -18.89 14.38
C LEU A 31 -27.38 -17.41 14.21
N ILE A 32 -28.64 -17.01 14.37
CA ILE A 32 -29.06 -15.61 14.30
C ILE A 32 -28.41 -14.80 15.44
N ILE A 33 -28.43 -15.31 16.67
CA ILE A 33 -27.79 -14.65 17.82
C ILE A 33 -26.29 -14.57 17.59
N GLY A 34 -25.65 -15.62 17.10
CA GLY A 34 -24.22 -15.63 16.76
C GLY A 34 -23.87 -14.58 15.70
N LEU A 35 -24.69 -14.47 14.65
CA LEU A 35 -24.52 -13.48 13.60
C LEU A 35 -24.70 -12.04 14.13
N ILE A 36 -25.73 -11.81 14.95
CA ILE A 36 -25.99 -10.48 15.55
C ILE A 36 -24.85 -10.10 16.48
N THR A 37 -24.38 -11.01 17.34
CA THR A 37 -23.24 -10.76 18.24
C THR A 37 -21.97 -10.52 17.44
N PHE A 38 -21.71 -11.27 16.38
CA PHE A 38 -20.58 -11.04 15.47
C PHE A 38 -20.64 -9.63 14.86
N ILE A 39 -21.79 -9.21 14.30
CA ILE A 39 -21.97 -7.88 13.70
C ILE A 39 -21.81 -6.77 14.74
N LEU A 40 -22.34 -6.96 15.96
CA LEU A 40 -22.27 -5.94 17.02
C LEU A 40 -20.88 -5.83 17.66
N CYS A 41 -20.13 -6.94 17.73
CA CYS A 41 -18.79 -6.97 18.35
C CYS A 41 -17.66 -6.78 17.34
N HIS A 42 -17.96 -6.75 16.02
CA HIS A 42 -16.93 -6.57 15.02
C HIS A 42 -16.43 -5.12 15.00
N ASP A 43 -15.12 -4.95 15.15
CA ASP A 43 -14.48 -3.64 15.13
C ASP A 43 -14.56 -3.04 13.72
N GLN A 44 -15.04 -1.78 13.65
CA GLN A 44 -15.11 -0.99 12.43
C GLN A 44 -14.20 0.21 12.53
N ASP A 45 -13.50 0.56 11.44
CA ASP A 45 -12.71 1.77 11.36
C ASP A 45 -13.65 2.98 11.32
N ARG A 46 -13.44 3.92 12.25
CA ARG A 46 -14.07 5.25 12.26
C ARG A 46 -13.02 6.32 12.02
N TYR A 47 -13.39 7.27 11.19
CA TYR A 47 -12.50 8.32 10.69
C TYR A 47 -12.87 9.67 11.29
N TYR A 48 -11.85 10.41 11.71
CA TYR A 48 -12.00 11.77 12.21
C TYR A 48 -10.93 12.65 11.57
N ASN A 49 -11.29 13.89 11.24
CA ASN A 49 -10.32 14.90 10.84
C ASN A 49 -10.05 15.83 12.01
N ALA A 50 -8.82 15.88 12.48
CA ALA A 50 -8.34 16.87 13.44
C ALA A 50 -7.57 17.94 12.68
N SER A 51 -7.93 19.20 12.86
CA SER A 51 -7.21 20.34 12.28
C SER A 51 -6.81 21.33 13.36
N PHE A 52 -5.60 21.88 13.26
CA PHE A 52 -5.04 22.81 14.24
C PHE A 52 -3.86 23.59 13.67
N LEU A 53 -3.58 24.74 14.28
CA LEU A 53 -2.46 25.60 13.94
C LEU A 53 -1.23 25.23 14.80
N ILE A 54 -0.08 25.13 14.16
CA ILE A 54 1.25 24.98 14.78
C ILE A 54 1.94 26.33 14.68
N THR A 55 2.21 26.97 15.83
CA THR A 55 2.64 28.38 15.90
C THR A 55 4.14 28.58 15.89
N ASN A 56 4.91 27.56 16.25
CA ASN A 56 6.37 27.65 16.33
C ASN A 56 7.09 27.09 15.06
N VAL A 57 6.35 26.82 14.00
CA VAL A 57 6.90 26.38 12.70
C VAL A 57 6.54 27.43 11.66
N LYS A 58 7.55 27.95 10.98
CA LYS A 58 7.34 28.88 9.85
C LYS A 58 6.92 28.10 8.61
N TYR A 59 5.89 28.60 7.89
CA TYR A 59 5.44 27.97 6.67
C TYR A 59 6.55 27.95 5.60
N ASN A 60 6.67 26.79 4.93
CA ASN A 60 7.54 26.58 3.80
C ASN A 60 6.68 26.12 2.59
N PRO A 61 6.82 26.73 1.39
CA PRO A 61 6.08 26.30 0.19
C PRO A 61 6.24 24.79 -0.18
N GLN A 62 7.33 24.17 0.26
CA GLN A 62 7.52 22.73 0.11
C GLN A 62 6.46 21.88 0.86
N TYR A 63 5.78 22.45 1.84
CA TYR A 63 4.68 21.77 2.54
C TYR A 63 3.43 21.51 1.70
N GLU A 64 3.30 22.13 0.52
CA GLU A 64 2.20 21.84 -0.41
C GLU A 64 2.29 20.45 -1.04
N ARG A 65 3.48 19.87 -1.10
CA ARG A 65 3.72 18.57 -1.72
C ARG A 65 4.05 17.51 -0.67
N GLN A 66 3.22 16.48 -0.57
CA GLN A 66 3.44 15.38 0.38
C GLN A 66 4.72 14.57 0.10
N THR A 67 5.30 14.71 -1.09
CA THR A 67 6.53 14.01 -1.50
C THR A 67 7.82 14.70 -1.07
N THR A 68 7.77 15.95 -0.61
CA THR A 68 8.97 16.71 -0.18
C THR A 68 9.49 16.23 1.18
N GLU A 69 10.77 16.42 1.42
CA GLU A 69 11.42 16.06 2.68
C GLU A 69 10.84 16.90 3.84
N GLU A 70 10.62 18.19 3.60
CA GLU A 70 10.06 19.12 4.59
C GLU A 70 8.64 18.73 5.02
N PHE A 71 7.76 18.40 4.05
CA PHE A 71 6.41 17.90 4.37
C PHE A 71 6.50 16.62 5.20
N ARG A 72 7.34 15.66 4.80
CA ARG A 72 7.47 14.37 5.49
C ARG A 72 8.03 14.53 6.90
N HIS A 73 9.04 15.37 7.08
CA HIS A 73 9.64 15.64 8.39
C HIS A 73 8.60 16.22 9.35
N LEU A 74 7.94 17.30 8.96
CA LEU A 74 6.91 17.94 9.81
C LEU A 74 5.70 17.00 10.03
N SER A 75 5.27 16.26 9.01
CA SER A 75 4.21 15.26 9.15
C SER A 75 4.59 14.16 10.13
N GLN A 76 5.83 13.70 10.11
CA GLN A 76 6.34 12.71 11.06
C GLN A 76 6.31 13.21 12.51
N GLU A 77 6.70 14.46 12.74
CA GLU A 77 6.66 15.07 14.07
C GLU A 77 5.21 15.18 14.56
N ILE A 78 4.29 15.65 13.71
CA ILE A 78 2.86 15.76 14.03
C ILE A 78 2.25 14.39 14.34
N GLU A 79 2.49 13.39 13.48
CA GLU A 79 1.94 12.05 13.65
C GLU A 79 2.51 11.35 14.89
N THR A 80 3.79 11.57 15.20
CA THR A 80 4.44 11.06 16.41
C THR A 80 3.83 11.68 17.64
N MET A 81 3.61 13.00 17.65
CA MET A 81 2.94 13.73 18.71
C MET A 81 1.53 13.18 18.95
N ILE A 82 0.71 13.07 17.89
CA ILE A 82 -0.66 12.54 17.97
C ILE A 82 -0.66 11.09 18.46
N SER A 83 0.24 10.26 17.95
CA SER A 83 0.38 8.87 18.39
C SER A 83 0.71 8.78 19.89
N ALA A 84 1.62 9.60 20.39
CA ALA A 84 1.95 9.66 21.83
C ALA A 84 0.74 10.07 22.68
N VAL A 85 -0.04 11.06 22.22
CA VAL A 85 -1.28 11.51 22.87
C VAL A 85 -2.27 10.38 23.07
N PHE A 86 -2.53 9.57 22.03
CA PHE A 86 -3.53 8.51 22.10
C PHE A 86 -2.99 7.21 22.71
N LYS A 87 -1.77 6.77 22.38
CA LYS A 87 -1.16 5.59 22.97
C LYS A 87 -0.98 5.70 24.48
N GLY A 88 -0.73 6.90 24.99
CA GLY A 88 -0.67 7.18 26.43
C GLY A 88 -2.04 7.35 27.12
N SER A 89 -3.18 7.20 26.41
CA SER A 89 -4.52 7.41 26.93
C SER A 89 -5.32 6.10 27.08
N PHE A 90 -6.53 6.19 27.64
CA PHE A 90 -7.48 5.07 27.71
C PHE A 90 -7.98 4.64 26.31
N LEU A 91 -7.74 5.44 25.25
CA LEU A 91 -8.05 5.11 23.87
C LEU A 91 -6.93 4.31 23.17
N SER A 92 -5.85 3.95 23.87
CA SER A 92 -4.68 3.29 23.27
C SER A 92 -5.02 2.01 22.49
N LYS A 93 -5.97 1.20 22.97
CA LYS A 93 -6.44 -0.03 22.30
C LYS A 93 -7.36 0.25 21.11
N ARG A 94 -7.99 1.43 21.08
CA ARG A 94 -8.93 1.86 20.03
C ARG A 94 -8.22 2.65 18.92
N TYR A 95 -7.15 3.37 19.26
CA TYR A 95 -6.38 4.15 18.30
C TYR A 95 -5.61 3.23 17.36
N SER A 96 -5.85 3.39 16.06
CA SER A 96 -5.19 2.64 15.01
C SER A 96 -3.99 3.43 14.44
N ARG A 97 -4.26 4.59 13.85
CA ARG A 97 -3.24 5.40 13.18
C ARG A 97 -3.70 6.85 12.97
N SER A 98 -2.74 7.71 12.63
CA SER A 98 -2.98 9.07 12.16
C SER A 98 -2.13 9.37 10.93
N HIS A 99 -2.66 10.19 10.01
CA HIS A 99 -1.95 10.64 8.82
C HIS A 99 -2.20 12.12 8.58
N VAL A 100 -1.12 12.88 8.37
CA VAL A 100 -1.21 14.28 7.94
C VAL A 100 -1.59 14.31 6.47
N VAL A 101 -2.73 14.94 6.19
CA VAL A 101 -3.31 15.01 4.83
C VAL A 101 -2.85 16.27 4.12
N SER A 102 -2.74 17.39 4.86
CA SER A 102 -2.30 18.66 4.30
C SER A 102 -1.66 19.56 5.36
N LEU A 103 -0.72 20.35 4.88
CA LEU A 103 -0.08 21.44 5.61
C LEU A 103 -0.29 22.71 4.78
N SER A 104 -0.95 23.71 5.32
CA SER A 104 -1.30 24.93 4.60
C SER A 104 -0.78 26.18 5.31
N PRO A 105 -0.56 27.28 4.56
CA PRO A 105 -0.12 28.54 5.18
C PRO A 105 -1.18 29.13 6.08
N ASP A 106 -0.74 29.67 7.20
CA ASP A 106 -1.51 30.52 8.10
C ASP A 106 -0.62 31.67 8.58
N PRO A 107 -1.16 32.89 8.78
CA PRO A 107 -0.37 34.01 9.29
C PRO A 107 0.33 33.73 10.63
N GLY A 108 -0.22 32.83 11.44
CA GLY A 108 0.34 32.40 12.73
C GLY A 108 1.28 31.19 12.66
N GLY A 109 1.52 30.56 11.46
CA GLY A 109 2.37 29.40 11.36
C GLY A 109 1.93 28.41 10.26
N VAL A 110 1.78 27.14 10.62
CA VAL A 110 1.35 26.07 9.72
C VAL A 110 0.06 25.45 10.20
N PHE A 111 -0.97 25.49 9.37
CA PHE A 111 -2.25 24.84 9.67
C PHE A 111 -2.21 23.39 9.17
N ALA A 112 -2.29 22.43 10.10
CA ALA A 112 -2.25 21.01 9.84
C ALA A 112 -3.65 20.39 9.82
N SER A 113 -3.90 19.49 8.83
CA SER A 113 -5.08 18.63 8.78
C SER A 113 -4.62 17.17 8.89
N VAL A 114 -5.17 16.45 9.87
CA VAL A 114 -4.75 15.09 10.25
C VAL A 114 -5.95 14.18 10.29
N VAL A 115 -5.93 13.11 9.50
CA VAL A 115 -6.92 12.03 9.59
C VAL A 115 -6.53 11.09 10.71
N LEU A 116 -7.46 10.85 11.64
CA LEU A 116 -7.33 9.92 12.76
C LEU A 116 -8.20 8.69 12.48
N VAL A 117 -7.67 7.51 12.66
CA VAL A 117 -8.40 6.25 12.49
C VAL A 117 -8.48 5.53 13.83
N PHE A 118 -9.70 5.19 14.24
CA PHE A 118 -9.98 4.43 15.45
C PHE A 118 -10.82 3.20 15.14
N LYS A 119 -10.66 2.14 15.93
CA LYS A 119 -11.48 0.93 15.89
C LYS A 119 -12.54 0.99 16.98
N PHE A 120 -13.80 0.99 16.57
CA PHE A 120 -14.95 0.93 17.47
C PHE A 120 -15.91 -0.16 16.99
N THR A 121 -16.63 -0.76 17.93
CA THR A 121 -17.71 -1.66 17.60
C THR A 121 -18.94 -0.88 17.13
N SER A 122 -19.88 -1.53 16.46
CA SER A 122 -21.15 -0.91 16.06
C SER A 122 -22.02 -0.53 17.28
N ALA A 123 -21.77 -1.14 18.44
CA ALA A 123 -22.45 -0.82 19.71
C ALA A 123 -21.94 0.49 20.36
N ASP A 124 -20.74 0.95 20.01
CA ASP A 124 -20.15 2.17 20.55
C ASP A 124 -20.88 3.41 19.99
N SER A 125 -21.46 4.27 20.85
CA SER A 125 -22.12 5.51 20.45
C SER A 125 -21.13 6.44 19.74
N LYS A 126 -21.54 7.03 18.61
CA LYS A 126 -20.74 7.99 17.86
C LYS A 126 -20.43 9.26 18.67
N ALA A 127 -21.45 9.81 19.34
CA ALA A 127 -21.30 11.00 20.16
C ALA A 127 -20.33 10.80 21.33
N THR A 128 -20.43 9.64 22.01
CA THR A 128 -19.52 9.29 23.12
C THR A 128 -18.08 9.10 22.62
N SER A 129 -17.90 8.40 21.49
CA SER A 129 -16.58 8.20 20.89
C SER A 129 -15.94 9.52 20.49
N TRP A 130 -16.69 10.42 19.85
CA TRP A 130 -16.23 11.77 19.49
C TRP A 130 -15.83 12.56 20.72
N GLY A 131 -16.67 12.56 21.77
CA GLY A 131 -16.40 13.26 23.03
C GLY A 131 -15.11 12.78 23.71
N HIS A 132 -14.88 11.48 23.75
CA HIS A 132 -13.67 10.88 24.30
C HIS A 132 -12.43 11.29 23.50
N ILE A 133 -12.46 11.19 22.18
CA ILE A 133 -11.33 11.56 21.30
C ILE A 133 -11.02 13.05 21.47
N ASN A 134 -12.04 13.93 21.43
CA ASN A 134 -11.86 15.37 21.58
C ASN A 134 -11.29 15.76 22.95
N SER A 135 -11.77 15.12 24.03
CA SER A 135 -11.29 15.40 25.38
C SER A 135 -9.82 15.00 25.58
N VAL A 136 -9.43 13.83 25.07
CA VAL A 136 -8.05 13.33 25.12
C VAL A 136 -7.14 14.26 24.31
N LEU A 137 -7.54 14.60 23.08
CA LEU A 137 -6.77 15.44 22.18
C LEU A 137 -6.53 16.83 22.81
N ARG A 138 -7.59 17.52 23.26
CA ARG A 138 -7.48 18.84 23.89
C ARG A 138 -6.64 18.84 25.17
N ARG A 139 -6.87 17.89 26.06
CA ARG A 139 -6.18 17.86 27.35
C ARG A 139 -4.69 17.55 27.18
N ARG A 140 -4.34 16.58 26.32
CA ARG A 140 -2.96 16.10 26.20
C ARG A 140 -2.11 16.94 25.25
N LEU A 141 -2.66 17.55 24.20
CA LEU A 141 -1.92 18.51 23.39
C LEU A 141 -1.53 19.77 24.19
N LYS A 142 -2.29 20.11 25.24
CA LYS A 142 -1.95 21.22 26.15
C LYS A 142 -0.76 20.92 27.07
N THR A 143 -0.63 19.65 27.50
CA THR A 143 0.39 19.20 28.46
C THR A 143 1.60 18.55 27.83
N SER A 144 1.55 18.32 26.53
CA SER A 144 2.66 17.68 25.80
C SER A 144 3.80 18.69 25.64
N SER A 145 4.94 18.42 26.25
CA SER A 145 6.20 19.13 26.05
C SER A 145 6.86 18.73 24.71
N THR A 146 6.07 18.64 23.64
CA THR A 146 6.58 18.33 22.30
C THR A 146 7.21 19.55 21.67
N PHE A 147 8.10 19.32 20.70
CA PHE A 147 8.76 20.39 19.94
C PHE A 147 7.78 21.27 19.14
N LEU A 148 6.50 20.83 18.99
CA LEU A 148 5.47 21.54 18.25
C LEU A 148 4.49 22.25 19.21
N ALA A 149 4.34 23.56 19.02
CA ALA A 149 3.38 24.36 19.77
C ALA A 149 2.05 24.47 19.04
N VAL A 150 1.02 23.80 19.57
CA VAL A 150 -0.33 23.76 18.98
C VAL A 150 -1.22 24.83 19.63
N ASP A 151 -1.82 25.68 18.80
CA ASP A 151 -2.86 26.62 19.27
C ASP A 151 -4.18 25.89 19.52
N GLN A 152 -4.53 25.75 20.80
CA GLN A 152 -5.73 25.04 21.26
C GLN A 152 -7.04 25.69 20.79
N SER A 153 -7.03 26.99 20.51
CA SER A 153 -8.23 27.72 20.07
C SER A 153 -8.64 27.31 18.65
N THR A 154 -7.66 26.93 17.84
CA THR A 154 -7.85 26.50 16.43
C THR A 154 -8.22 25.02 16.28
N LEU A 155 -8.04 24.22 17.35
CA LEU A 155 -8.26 22.78 17.31
C LEU A 155 -9.72 22.45 17.01
N ARG A 156 -9.96 21.82 15.89
CA ARG A 156 -11.25 21.31 15.43
C ARG A 156 -11.17 19.82 15.20
N LEU A 157 -12.20 19.08 15.67
CA LEU A 157 -12.35 17.65 15.41
C LEU A 157 -13.68 17.41 14.70
N THR A 158 -13.64 16.80 13.52
CA THR A 158 -14.84 16.50 12.72
C THR A 158 -14.90 15.00 12.46
N GLU A 159 -16.06 14.38 12.68
CA GLU A 159 -16.28 12.99 12.26
C GLU A 159 -16.42 12.94 10.73
N LEU A 160 -15.77 11.97 10.12
CA LEU A 160 -15.84 11.69 8.69
C LEU A 160 -16.65 10.43 8.46
N ASN A 161 -17.48 10.39 7.41
CA ASN A 161 -17.99 9.13 6.92
C ASN A 161 -16.85 8.31 6.29
N LYS A 162 -17.05 7.00 6.13
CA LYS A 162 -16.04 6.09 5.60
C LYS A 162 -15.51 6.54 4.24
N GLU A 163 -16.40 6.93 3.33
CA GLU A 163 -16.04 7.37 1.98
C GLU A 163 -15.12 8.61 2.01
N LYS A 164 -15.47 9.61 2.82
CA LYS A 164 -14.68 10.84 2.95
C LYS A 164 -13.34 10.60 3.64
N GLY A 165 -13.30 9.72 4.65
CA GLY A 165 -12.08 9.30 5.31
C GLY A 165 -11.16 8.55 4.34
N ASP A 166 -11.70 7.61 3.58
CA ASP A 166 -10.98 6.88 2.56
C ASP A 166 -10.46 7.80 1.45
N ASN A 167 -11.26 8.76 0.98
CA ASN A 167 -10.84 9.73 -0.04
C ASN A 167 -9.70 10.63 0.43
N LEU A 168 -9.72 11.08 1.68
CA LEU A 168 -8.60 11.85 2.23
C LEU A 168 -7.32 11.02 2.35
N LEU A 169 -7.42 9.76 2.78
CA LEU A 169 -6.28 8.85 2.84
C LEU A 169 -5.80 8.42 1.45
N ASN A 170 -6.69 8.36 0.45
CA ASN A 170 -6.32 8.07 -0.94
C ASN A 170 -5.43 9.17 -1.56
N ASN A 171 -5.40 10.36 -0.99
CA ASN A 171 -4.46 11.41 -1.40
C ASN A 171 -3.06 11.23 -0.79
N CYS A 172 -2.90 10.32 0.16
CA CYS A 172 -1.63 10.02 0.82
C CYS A 172 -1.02 8.76 0.19
N CYS A 173 0.17 8.85 -0.40
CA CYS A 173 0.86 7.69 -0.97
C CYS A 173 1.32 6.68 0.09
N GLY A 174 1.62 5.46 -0.33
CA GLY A 174 2.29 4.43 0.48
C GLY A 174 1.45 3.84 1.62
N ILE A 175 0.14 4.06 1.62
CA ILE A 175 -0.75 3.55 2.66
C ILE A 175 -1.41 2.27 2.20
N ARG A 176 -1.41 1.24 3.07
CA ARG A 176 -2.29 0.07 2.94
C ARG A 176 -3.48 0.22 3.88
N LYS A 177 -4.68 -0.09 3.40
CA LYS A 177 -5.90 -0.03 4.23
C LYS A 177 -5.97 -1.14 5.26
N GLN A 178 -5.32 -2.27 5.02
CA GLN A 178 -5.26 -3.41 5.93
C GLN A 178 -3.84 -3.57 6.51
N ALA A 179 -3.76 -3.81 7.82
CA ALA A 179 -2.53 -4.24 8.46
C ALA A 179 -2.36 -5.75 8.23
N PHE A 180 -1.42 -6.13 7.39
CA PHE A 180 -1.04 -7.53 7.22
C PHE A 180 0.08 -7.88 8.20
N SER A 181 -0.15 -8.88 9.07
CA SER A 181 0.90 -9.46 9.89
C SER A 181 1.65 -10.48 9.06
N PHE A 182 2.96 -10.31 8.91
CA PHE A 182 3.83 -11.34 8.36
C PHE A 182 4.06 -12.39 9.45
N THR A 183 3.24 -13.44 9.45
CA THR A 183 3.44 -14.59 10.34
C THR A 183 4.18 -15.69 9.58
N GLY A 184 5.46 -15.83 9.87
CA GLY A 184 6.25 -16.97 9.44
C GLY A 184 7.27 -16.69 8.33
N VAL A 185 8.51 -17.07 8.61
CA VAL A 185 9.59 -17.22 7.64
C VAL A 185 9.34 -18.54 6.90
N GLU A 186 8.49 -18.53 5.87
CA GLU A 186 8.54 -19.62 4.91
C GLU A 186 9.64 -19.29 3.90
N ARG A 187 10.69 -20.09 3.90
CA ARG A 187 11.74 -20.11 2.88
C ARG A 187 11.11 -20.48 1.55
N ILE A 188 11.14 -19.59 0.57
CA ILE A 188 10.46 -19.85 -0.70
C ILE A 188 11.34 -19.44 -1.88
N VAL A 189 11.76 -20.43 -2.63
CA VAL A 189 11.96 -20.29 -4.07
C VAL A 189 10.54 -20.11 -4.64
N GLY A 190 10.21 -18.91 -5.19
CA GLY A 190 8.89 -18.61 -5.75
C GLY A 190 7.95 -17.74 -4.91
N GLY A 191 8.38 -17.17 -3.78
CA GLY A 191 7.62 -16.18 -3.00
C GLY A 191 6.24 -16.66 -2.48
N GLN A 192 5.59 -15.86 -1.62
CA GLN A 192 4.23 -16.13 -1.12
C GLN A 192 3.18 -15.51 -2.03
N ARG A 193 1.97 -16.09 -2.05
CA ARG A 193 0.83 -15.46 -2.72
C ARG A 193 0.44 -14.19 -1.97
N ALA A 194 0.28 -13.08 -2.70
CA ALA A 194 -0.23 -11.85 -2.15
C ALA A 194 -1.74 -11.94 -1.91
N ARG A 195 -2.24 -11.13 -0.96
CA ARG A 195 -3.67 -10.97 -0.64
C ARG A 195 -4.22 -9.71 -1.29
N ASP A 196 -5.54 -9.64 -1.46
CA ASP A 196 -6.20 -8.42 -1.95
C ASP A 196 -5.83 -7.20 -1.08
N GLY A 197 -5.43 -6.10 -1.74
CA GLY A 197 -5.03 -4.86 -1.06
C GLY A 197 -3.67 -4.90 -0.36
N GLU A 198 -2.90 -5.99 -0.47
CA GLU A 198 -1.57 -6.09 0.15
C GLU A 198 -0.52 -5.27 -0.59
N TRP A 199 -0.61 -5.20 -1.93
CA TRP A 199 0.30 -4.43 -2.78
C TRP A 199 -0.50 -3.56 -3.76
N PRO A 200 -1.19 -2.51 -3.27
CA PRO A 200 -2.14 -1.75 -4.09
C PRO A 200 -1.48 -0.91 -5.20
N TRP A 201 -0.17 -0.71 -5.14
CA TRP A 201 0.61 -0.02 -6.17
C TRP A 201 1.13 -0.93 -7.28
N GLN A 202 0.91 -2.24 -7.16
CA GLN A 202 1.32 -3.15 -8.23
C GLN A 202 0.46 -2.97 -9.47
N ALA A 203 1.10 -2.81 -10.62
CA ALA A 203 0.47 -2.78 -11.92
C ALA A 203 1.13 -3.77 -12.88
N SER A 204 0.34 -4.29 -13.83
CA SER A 204 0.81 -5.08 -14.96
C SER A 204 0.71 -4.24 -16.22
N ILE A 205 1.82 -3.97 -16.89
CA ILE A 205 1.81 -3.39 -18.24
C ILE A 205 1.78 -4.51 -19.28
N GLN A 206 0.81 -4.41 -20.19
CA GLN A 206 0.45 -5.46 -21.13
C GLN A 206 0.60 -4.96 -22.57
N LEU A 207 1.29 -5.73 -23.39
CA LEU A 207 1.38 -5.53 -24.84
C LEU A 207 0.34 -6.44 -25.51
N ASP A 208 -0.57 -5.83 -26.27
CA ASP A 208 -1.66 -6.54 -26.96
C ASP A 208 -2.45 -7.49 -26.03
N GLY A 209 -2.67 -7.03 -24.76
CA GLY A 209 -3.40 -7.78 -23.74
C GLY A 209 -2.62 -8.88 -23.01
N THR A 210 -1.34 -9.08 -23.35
CA THR A 210 -0.47 -10.05 -22.66
C THR A 210 0.47 -9.34 -21.69
N HIS A 211 0.59 -9.86 -20.47
CA HIS A 211 1.52 -9.36 -19.46
C HIS A 211 2.94 -9.34 -20.01
N ARG A 212 3.59 -8.19 -19.92
CA ARG A 212 4.97 -8.00 -20.38
C ARG A 212 5.90 -7.69 -19.21
N CYS A 213 5.47 -6.77 -18.34
CA CYS A 213 6.25 -6.30 -17.20
C CYS A 213 5.33 -5.86 -16.06
N GLY A 214 5.92 -5.81 -14.86
CA GLY A 214 5.37 -5.08 -13.73
C GLY A 214 5.55 -3.57 -13.87
N ALA A 215 4.84 -2.82 -13.05
CA ALA A 215 5.01 -1.37 -12.87
C ALA A 215 4.51 -0.97 -11.49
N SER A 216 4.88 0.24 -11.06
CA SER A 216 4.46 0.82 -9.79
C SER A 216 3.58 2.04 -10.01
N VAL A 217 2.42 2.10 -9.37
CA VAL A 217 1.53 3.27 -9.36
C VAL A 217 2.17 4.36 -8.51
N ILE A 218 2.48 5.53 -9.10
CA ILE A 218 3.03 6.68 -8.38
C ILE A 218 2.03 7.85 -8.27
N SER A 219 1.00 7.86 -9.12
CA SER A 219 -0.19 8.72 -8.99
C SER A 219 -1.38 8.07 -9.68
N ASN A 220 -2.52 8.76 -9.70
CA ASN A 220 -3.71 8.25 -10.38
C ASN A 220 -3.60 8.21 -11.93
N THR A 221 -2.55 8.81 -12.51
CA THR A 221 -2.31 8.83 -13.96
C THR A 221 -0.92 8.39 -14.37
N TRP A 222 0.01 8.20 -13.43
CA TRP A 222 1.38 7.86 -13.72
C TRP A 222 1.84 6.55 -13.08
N LEU A 223 2.53 5.75 -13.89
CA LEU A 223 3.26 4.56 -13.46
C LEU A 223 4.75 4.75 -13.70
N VAL A 224 5.57 4.07 -12.91
CA VAL A 224 7.00 3.91 -13.16
C VAL A 224 7.33 2.44 -13.37
N THR A 225 8.24 2.15 -14.31
CA THR A 225 8.66 0.81 -14.71
C THR A 225 10.07 0.84 -15.30
N ALA A 226 10.57 -0.29 -15.79
CA ALA A 226 11.86 -0.39 -16.47
C ALA A 226 11.77 -0.02 -17.95
N ALA A 227 12.83 0.61 -18.47
CA ALA A 227 12.92 0.99 -19.88
C ALA A 227 12.96 -0.22 -20.82
N HIS A 228 13.65 -1.30 -20.41
CA HIS A 228 13.79 -2.51 -21.22
C HIS A 228 12.46 -3.20 -21.53
N CYS A 229 11.41 -2.92 -20.76
CA CYS A 229 10.05 -3.43 -20.99
C CYS A 229 9.49 -3.03 -22.36
N PHE A 230 9.96 -1.90 -22.90
CA PHE A 230 9.52 -1.35 -24.17
C PHE A 230 10.46 -1.66 -25.36
N ARG A 231 11.41 -2.58 -25.18
CA ARG A 231 12.19 -3.11 -26.29
C ARG A 231 11.26 -3.75 -27.30
N GLY A 232 11.39 -3.36 -28.57
CA GLY A 232 10.58 -3.87 -29.67
C GLY A 232 9.24 -3.17 -29.90
N GLY A 233 8.88 -2.12 -29.12
CA GLY A 233 7.68 -1.36 -29.44
C GLY A 233 7.27 -0.34 -28.38
N ARG A 234 7.25 0.94 -28.79
CA ARG A 234 6.85 2.07 -27.92
C ARG A 234 5.54 2.73 -28.38
N ASP A 235 4.77 2.09 -29.28
CA ASP A 235 3.46 2.60 -29.69
C ASP A 235 2.45 2.46 -28.55
N PRO A 236 2.02 3.55 -27.89
CA PRO A 236 1.18 3.47 -26.70
C PRO A 236 -0.19 2.84 -26.98
N ARG A 237 -0.68 2.84 -28.23
CA ARG A 237 -1.97 2.25 -28.61
C ARG A 237 -2.04 0.75 -28.40
N ARG A 238 -0.89 0.07 -28.38
CA ARG A 238 -0.76 -1.38 -28.14
C ARG A 238 -0.67 -1.74 -26.66
N TRP A 239 -0.52 -0.74 -25.80
CA TRP A 239 -0.25 -0.97 -24.37
C TRP A 239 -1.46 -0.66 -23.51
N THR A 240 -1.65 -1.51 -22.50
CA THR A 240 -2.62 -1.31 -21.44
C THR A 240 -1.97 -1.57 -20.08
N ALA A 241 -2.52 -0.97 -19.03
CA ALA A 241 -2.15 -1.27 -17.64
C ALA A 241 -3.33 -1.89 -16.91
N SER A 242 -3.10 -2.96 -16.18
CA SER A 242 -4.11 -3.62 -15.33
C SER A 242 -3.66 -3.65 -13.87
N PHE A 243 -4.63 -3.63 -12.95
CA PHE A 243 -4.44 -3.42 -11.52
C PHE A 243 -5.22 -4.47 -10.71
N GLY A 244 -4.74 -4.75 -9.50
CA GLY A 244 -5.25 -5.80 -8.63
C GLY A 244 -4.29 -6.98 -8.55
N ILE A 245 -4.60 -7.99 -7.73
CA ILE A 245 -3.71 -9.15 -7.51
C ILE A 245 -3.77 -10.20 -8.63
N LEU A 246 -4.81 -10.18 -9.46
CA LEU A 246 -4.97 -11.11 -10.57
C LEU A 246 -4.70 -10.43 -11.91
N LEU A 247 -3.94 -11.12 -12.77
CA LEU A 247 -3.82 -10.69 -14.17
C LEU A 247 -5.16 -10.82 -14.90
N ARG A 248 -5.95 -11.83 -14.55
CA ARG A 248 -7.28 -12.11 -15.12
C ARG A 248 -8.22 -12.72 -14.08
N PRO A 249 -9.40 -12.07 -13.78
CA PRO A 249 -9.79 -10.72 -14.18
C PRO A 249 -9.08 -9.65 -13.33
N PRO A 250 -8.65 -8.53 -13.91
CA PRO A 250 -8.10 -7.40 -13.15
C PRO A 250 -9.21 -6.61 -12.45
N LYS A 251 -8.88 -5.89 -11.37
CA LYS A 251 -9.81 -4.96 -10.70
C LYS A 251 -10.10 -3.71 -11.55
N GLN A 252 -9.06 -3.18 -12.20
CA GLN A 252 -9.16 -2.07 -13.14
C GLN A 252 -8.23 -2.31 -14.32
N LYS A 253 -8.56 -1.73 -15.49
CA LYS A 253 -7.73 -1.73 -16.68
C LYS A 253 -7.81 -0.35 -17.36
N LYS A 254 -6.65 0.19 -17.77
CA LYS A 254 -6.52 1.52 -18.41
C LYS A 254 -5.67 1.41 -19.66
N PHE A 255 -5.99 2.24 -20.65
CA PHE A 255 -5.12 2.42 -21.82
C PHE A 255 -3.95 3.33 -21.49
N VAL A 256 -2.85 3.13 -22.18
CA VAL A 256 -1.66 3.96 -22.08
C VAL A 256 -1.80 5.16 -23.05
N ARG A 257 -1.51 6.35 -22.55
CA ARG A 257 -1.49 7.58 -23.34
C ARG A 257 -0.09 7.88 -23.88
N ARG A 258 0.93 7.70 -23.05
CA ARG A 258 2.32 8.03 -23.35
C ARG A 258 3.29 7.09 -22.63
N ILE A 259 4.39 6.76 -23.31
CA ILE A 259 5.51 6.03 -22.76
C ILE A 259 6.74 6.93 -22.88
N ILE A 260 7.41 7.21 -21.77
CA ILE A 260 8.62 8.05 -21.74
C ILE A 260 9.73 7.18 -21.15
N VAL A 261 10.65 6.76 -22.01
CA VAL A 261 11.85 6.01 -21.65
C VAL A 261 12.96 7.03 -21.36
N HIS A 262 13.85 6.73 -20.43
CA HIS A 262 14.99 7.60 -20.13
C HIS A 262 15.83 7.86 -21.39
N GLU A 263 16.22 9.10 -21.65
CA GLU A 263 16.85 9.53 -22.90
C GLU A 263 18.22 8.86 -23.14
N ARG A 264 18.89 8.48 -22.05
CA ARG A 264 20.19 7.83 -22.10
C ARG A 264 20.11 6.31 -22.10
N TYR A 265 18.92 5.73 -21.98
CA TYR A 265 18.74 4.28 -22.07
C TYR A 265 19.01 3.83 -23.51
N SER A 266 19.80 2.78 -23.67
CA SER A 266 20.15 2.21 -24.97
C SER A 266 19.68 0.77 -25.09
N ASP A 267 18.91 0.48 -26.13
CA ASP A 267 18.48 -0.90 -26.45
C ASP A 267 19.66 -1.76 -26.97
N PHE A 268 20.75 -1.12 -27.40
CA PHE A 268 21.91 -1.75 -28.04
C PHE A 268 23.08 -2.06 -27.08
N VAL A 269 23.07 -1.48 -25.88
CA VAL A 269 24.12 -1.66 -24.89
C VAL A 269 23.60 -2.54 -23.77
N LEU A 270 24.37 -3.57 -23.42
CA LEU A 270 24.02 -4.53 -22.35
C LEU A 270 24.42 -4.07 -20.95
N ASP A 271 24.69 -2.76 -20.77
CA ASP A 271 25.10 -2.20 -19.49
C ASP A 271 23.96 -2.02 -18.49
N HIS A 272 22.71 -2.14 -18.94
CA HIS A 272 21.50 -1.96 -18.14
C HIS A 272 21.39 -0.61 -17.40
N GLU A 273 22.22 0.38 -17.78
CA GLU A 273 22.20 1.71 -17.19
C GLU A 273 20.95 2.49 -17.67
N TYR A 274 20.45 3.42 -16.86
CA TYR A 274 19.27 4.23 -17.17
C TYR A 274 17.98 3.42 -17.43
N ASP A 275 17.88 2.22 -16.86
CA ASP A 275 16.74 1.32 -17.07
C ASP A 275 15.51 1.78 -16.28
N VAL A 276 14.97 2.92 -16.69
CA VAL A 276 13.77 3.55 -16.10
C VAL A 276 12.89 4.16 -17.17
N ALA A 277 11.59 3.99 -17.02
CA ALA A 277 10.57 4.59 -17.86
C ALA A 277 9.35 5.00 -17.01
N VAL A 278 8.62 6.03 -17.46
CA VAL A 278 7.33 6.41 -16.90
C VAL A 278 6.24 6.27 -17.94
N VAL A 279 5.06 5.85 -17.50
CA VAL A 279 3.90 5.59 -18.34
C VAL A 279 2.74 6.46 -17.87
N GLU A 280 2.23 7.29 -18.78
CA GLU A 280 1.03 8.08 -18.57
C GLU A 280 -0.20 7.30 -19.02
N LEU A 281 -1.20 7.19 -18.15
CA LEU A 281 -2.47 6.56 -18.45
C LEU A 281 -3.40 7.53 -19.21
N ALA A 282 -4.24 6.99 -20.09
CA ALA A 282 -5.22 7.77 -20.85
C ALA A 282 -6.37 8.29 -19.99
N SER A 283 -6.66 7.63 -18.87
CA SER A 283 -7.64 8.04 -17.87
C SER A 283 -7.17 7.69 -16.46
N ALA A 284 -7.60 8.49 -15.48
CA ALA A 284 -7.20 8.30 -14.09
C ALA A 284 -7.64 6.94 -13.52
N ILE A 285 -6.81 6.38 -12.65
CA ILE A 285 -7.15 5.24 -11.80
C ILE A 285 -8.05 5.75 -10.68
N GLU A 286 -9.05 4.96 -10.33
CA GLU A 286 -9.80 5.15 -9.10
C GLU A 286 -9.02 4.50 -7.93
N PHE A 287 -8.60 5.31 -6.95
CA PHE A 287 -7.92 4.78 -5.77
C PHE A 287 -8.90 4.09 -4.84
N THR A 288 -8.59 2.84 -4.52
CA THR A 288 -9.37 1.95 -3.66
C THR A 288 -8.45 1.28 -2.64
N SER A 289 -8.98 0.33 -1.85
CA SER A 289 -8.13 -0.53 -1.01
C SER A 289 -7.15 -1.38 -1.80
N ASP A 290 -7.51 -1.72 -3.03
CA ASP A 290 -6.78 -2.69 -3.87
C ASP A 290 -5.90 -2.02 -4.92
N VAL A 291 -6.11 -0.73 -5.18
CA VAL A 291 -5.36 0.06 -6.17
C VAL A 291 -5.03 1.43 -5.58
N HIS A 292 -3.75 1.70 -5.34
CA HIS A 292 -3.28 2.91 -4.68
C HIS A 292 -1.83 3.23 -5.04
N SER A 293 -1.37 4.47 -4.80
CA SER A 293 0.02 4.85 -5.10
C SER A 293 1.00 4.50 -3.99
N VAL A 294 2.24 4.15 -4.38
CA VAL A 294 3.41 4.09 -3.51
C VAL A 294 4.09 5.46 -3.43
N CYS A 295 4.77 5.77 -2.32
CA CYS A 295 5.56 6.99 -2.21
C CYS A 295 6.89 6.87 -2.97
N LEU A 296 7.29 7.95 -3.62
CA LEU A 296 8.66 8.09 -4.12
C LEU A 296 9.56 8.62 -2.99
N PRO A 297 10.75 8.06 -2.80
CA PRO A 297 11.74 8.61 -1.85
C PRO A 297 12.36 9.90 -2.41
N GLU A 298 12.92 10.75 -1.54
CA GLU A 298 13.73 11.87 -1.99
C GLU A 298 15.06 11.39 -2.61
N ALA A 299 15.64 12.22 -3.49
CA ALA A 299 16.92 11.91 -4.12
C ALA A 299 18.08 11.76 -3.11
N SER A 300 18.01 12.47 -1.99
CA SER A 300 18.98 12.44 -0.90
C SER A 300 18.81 11.26 0.04
N HIS A 301 17.69 10.54 -0.03
CA HIS A 301 17.40 9.45 0.91
C HIS A 301 18.33 8.26 0.68
N ILE A 302 18.90 7.74 1.77
CA ILE A 302 19.76 6.54 1.74
C ILE A 302 19.02 5.40 2.43
N PHE A 303 18.82 4.30 1.71
CA PHE A 303 18.36 3.04 2.29
C PHE A 303 19.59 2.23 2.71
N PRO A 304 19.80 1.97 4.02
CA PRO A 304 20.97 1.24 4.51
C PRO A 304 21.04 -0.19 3.98
N GLU A 305 22.25 -0.75 3.97
CA GLU A 305 22.46 -2.20 3.81
C GLU A 305 21.65 -2.98 4.85
N ASN A 306 21.20 -4.18 4.51
CA ASN A 306 20.31 -5.04 5.31
C ASN A 306 18.89 -4.49 5.53
N THR A 307 18.50 -3.37 4.91
CA THR A 307 17.11 -2.92 4.91
C THR A 307 16.22 -3.99 4.29
N SER A 308 15.18 -4.43 5.03
CA SER A 308 14.17 -5.36 4.52
C SER A 308 13.28 -4.65 3.51
N CYS A 309 13.20 -5.20 2.32
CA CYS A 309 12.36 -4.76 1.22
C CYS A 309 11.47 -5.90 0.74
N PHE A 310 10.43 -5.57 0.00
CA PHE A 310 9.58 -6.56 -0.67
C PHE A 310 9.61 -6.33 -2.17
N VAL A 311 9.83 -7.41 -2.90
CA VAL A 311 9.65 -7.45 -4.35
C VAL A 311 8.34 -8.19 -4.66
N THR A 312 7.57 -7.68 -5.61
CA THR A 312 6.26 -8.24 -5.96
C THR A 312 6.09 -8.32 -7.48
N GLY A 313 5.41 -9.38 -7.95
CA GLY A 313 5.17 -9.56 -9.37
C GLY A 313 4.41 -10.83 -9.71
N TRP A 314 4.21 -11.04 -11.02
CA TRP A 314 3.58 -12.21 -11.62
C TRP A 314 4.59 -13.06 -12.39
N GLY A 315 5.87 -12.90 -12.10
CA GLY A 315 6.95 -13.60 -12.77
C GLY A 315 6.90 -15.10 -12.57
N ALA A 316 7.73 -15.79 -13.35
CA ALA A 316 7.90 -17.22 -13.26
C ALA A 316 8.40 -17.66 -11.87
N LEU A 317 8.02 -18.87 -11.45
CA LEU A 317 8.45 -19.46 -10.18
C LEU A 317 9.83 -20.13 -10.28
N GLU A 318 10.29 -20.35 -11.48
CA GLU A 318 11.56 -20.99 -11.86
C GLU A 318 12.06 -20.40 -13.18
N ASN A 319 13.34 -20.62 -13.48
CA ASN A 319 13.92 -20.19 -14.74
C ASN A 319 13.13 -20.79 -15.93
N ASP A 320 12.90 -19.99 -16.96
CA ASP A 320 12.15 -20.34 -18.16
C ASP A 320 10.68 -20.78 -17.93
N GLY A 321 10.11 -20.47 -16.74
CA GLY A 321 8.72 -20.73 -16.41
C GLY A 321 7.75 -19.68 -16.98
N TYR A 322 6.45 -19.95 -16.81
CA TYR A 322 5.38 -19.04 -17.22
C TYR A 322 4.97 -18.09 -16.10
N SER A 323 4.52 -16.89 -16.47
CA SER A 323 3.90 -15.94 -15.53
C SER A 323 2.70 -16.58 -14.84
N VAL A 324 2.55 -16.28 -13.53
CA VAL A 324 1.43 -16.75 -12.71
C VAL A 324 0.26 -15.76 -12.75
N ASN A 325 -0.97 -16.24 -12.57
CA ASN A 325 -2.14 -15.34 -12.58
C ASN A 325 -2.31 -14.55 -11.28
N GLN A 326 -1.92 -15.11 -10.14
CA GLN A 326 -2.01 -14.45 -8.83
C GLN A 326 -0.68 -13.85 -8.44
N LEU A 327 -0.71 -12.56 -8.05
CA LEU A 327 0.45 -11.81 -7.58
C LEU A 327 1.18 -12.54 -6.45
N ARG A 328 2.50 -12.50 -6.49
CA ARG A 328 3.39 -13.06 -5.47
C ARG A 328 4.26 -11.97 -4.86
N GLN A 329 4.84 -12.28 -3.71
CA GLN A 329 5.69 -11.40 -2.93
C GLN A 329 6.87 -12.17 -2.34
N ALA A 330 8.01 -11.51 -2.21
CA ALA A 330 9.18 -12.04 -1.54
C ALA A 330 9.87 -10.94 -0.73
N GLU A 331 10.30 -11.28 0.49
CA GLU A 331 11.15 -10.40 1.27
C GLU A 331 12.59 -10.57 0.83
N VAL A 332 13.28 -9.46 0.57
CA VAL A 332 14.70 -9.39 0.19
C VAL A 332 15.39 -8.30 0.99
N LYS A 333 16.71 -8.37 1.08
CA LYS A 333 17.52 -7.38 1.80
C LYS A 333 18.42 -6.61 0.85
N ILE A 334 18.55 -5.30 1.09
CA ILE A 334 19.50 -4.47 0.36
C ILE A 334 20.93 -4.95 0.64
N ILE A 335 21.69 -5.14 -0.43
CA ILE A 335 23.11 -5.51 -0.40
C ILE A 335 23.93 -4.27 -0.79
N SER A 336 25.01 -3.99 -0.06
CA SER A 336 25.86 -2.84 -0.38
C SER A 336 26.47 -2.96 -1.78
N THR A 337 26.62 -1.81 -2.46
CA THR A 337 27.25 -1.75 -3.80
C THR A 337 28.66 -2.35 -3.76
N ALA A 338 29.41 -2.15 -2.67
CA ALA A 338 30.73 -2.72 -2.49
C ALA A 338 30.73 -4.26 -2.47
N THR A 339 29.78 -4.86 -1.75
CA THR A 339 29.60 -6.32 -1.71
C THR A 339 29.15 -6.85 -3.07
N CYS A 340 28.21 -6.18 -3.71
CA CYS A 340 27.69 -6.57 -5.01
C CYS A 340 28.73 -6.47 -6.13
N ASN A 341 29.68 -5.53 -6.02
CA ASN A 341 30.78 -5.35 -6.98
C ASN A 341 31.99 -6.25 -6.72
N ARG A 342 31.94 -7.17 -5.74
CA ARG A 342 32.98 -8.18 -5.58
C ARG A 342 33.12 -9.04 -6.84
N ARG A 343 34.33 -9.53 -7.12
CA ARG A 343 34.64 -10.31 -8.33
C ARG A 343 33.74 -11.54 -8.51
N GLN A 344 33.39 -12.23 -7.42
CA GLN A 344 32.54 -13.42 -7.44
C GLN A 344 31.03 -13.10 -7.60
N VAL A 345 30.64 -11.83 -7.44
CA VAL A 345 29.23 -11.38 -7.60
C VAL A 345 29.06 -10.77 -8.99
N TYR A 346 29.26 -9.46 -9.13
CA TYR A 346 29.10 -8.77 -10.42
C TYR A 346 30.37 -8.05 -10.90
N GLY A 347 31.50 -8.16 -10.18
CA GLY A 347 32.82 -7.76 -10.67
C GLY A 347 32.96 -6.30 -11.12
N GLY A 348 32.26 -5.38 -10.49
CA GLY A 348 32.30 -3.94 -10.83
C GLY A 348 31.18 -3.48 -11.77
N ALA A 349 30.22 -4.34 -12.15
CA ALA A 349 29.14 -3.97 -13.07
C ALA A 349 28.03 -3.09 -12.44
N ILE A 350 27.96 -3.01 -11.11
CA ILE A 350 26.92 -2.24 -10.42
C ILE A 350 27.33 -0.77 -10.35
N THR A 351 26.56 0.08 -11.03
CA THR A 351 26.76 1.54 -11.11
C THR A 351 25.99 2.27 -10.00
N PRO A 352 26.18 3.58 -9.81
CA PRO A 352 25.40 4.37 -8.84
C PRO A 352 23.90 4.37 -9.11
N GLY A 353 23.46 4.22 -10.37
CA GLY A 353 22.05 4.11 -10.77
C GLY A 353 21.43 2.76 -10.48
N MET A 354 22.20 1.80 -9.98
CA MET A 354 21.76 0.44 -9.67
C MET A 354 21.79 0.14 -8.18
N LEU A 355 20.98 -0.81 -7.76
CA LEU A 355 20.85 -1.31 -6.39
C LEU A 355 20.76 -2.83 -6.41
N CYS A 356 21.50 -3.52 -5.55
CA CYS A 356 21.32 -4.96 -5.34
C CYS A 356 20.42 -5.24 -4.15
N ALA A 357 19.52 -6.21 -4.30
CA ALA A 357 18.78 -6.78 -3.18
C ALA A 357 18.52 -8.28 -3.40
N GLY A 358 18.52 -9.02 -2.31
CA GLY A 358 18.40 -10.48 -2.31
C GLY A 358 19.20 -11.09 -1.17
N TYR A 359 19.68 -12.31 -1.41
CA TYR A 359 20.54 -13.07 -0.50
C TYR A 359 21.71 -13.65 -1.29
N LEU A 360 22.92 -13.56 -0.75
CA LEU A 360 24.12 -14.11 -1.42
C LEU A 360 24.11 -15.64 -1.48
N GLU A 361 23.38 -16.27 -0.57
CA GLU A 361 23.13 -17.71 -0.58
C GLU A 361 22.19 -18.16 -1.72
N GLY A 362 21.53 -17.21 -2.36
CA GLY A 362 20.48 -17.46 -3.34
C GLY A 362 19.13 -17.81 -2.68
N GLN A 363 18.27 -18.55 -3.39
CA GLN A 363 16.97 -19.10 -2.98
C GLN A 363 15.78 -18.13 -3.06
N VAL A 364 15.95 -16.82 -2.90
CA VAL A 364 14.86 -15.83 -3.00
C VAL A 364 15.30 -14.68 -3.88
N ASP A 365 14.55 -14.44 -4.96
CA ASP A 365 14.84 -13.38 -5.93
C ASP A 365 13.60 -13.02 -6.75
N ALA A 366 13.66 -11.87 -7.48
CA ALA A 366 12.77 -11.59 -8.59
C ALA A 366 13.10 -12.49 -9.79
N CYS A 367 12.11 -12.85 -10.58
CA CYS A 367 12.31 -13.71 -11.74
C CYS A 367 11.71 -13.13 -13.02
N GLN A 368 11.80 -13.86 -14.13
CA GLN A 368 11.28 -13.47 -15.43
C GLN A 368 9.77 -13.14 -15.35
N GLY A 369 9.39 -11.95 -15.83
CA GLY A 369 8.04 -11.41 -15.72
C GLY A 369 7.83 -10.48 -14.52
N ASP A 370 8.76 -10.38 -13.55
CA ASP A 370 8.75 -9.37 -12.50
C ASP A 370 9.41 -8.06 -12.95
N SER A 371 10.12 -8.06 -14.08
CA SER A 371 10.77 -6.89 -14.71
C SER A 371 9.89 -5.66 -14.66
N GLY A 372 10.47 -4.50 -14.29
CA GLY A 372 9.75 -3.24 -14.14
C GLY A 372 8.88 -3.12 -12.89
N GLY A 373 8.70 -4.22 -12.15
CA GLY A 373 7.93 -4.27 -10.90
C GLY A 373 8.62 -3.56 -9.73
N PRO A 374 7.90 -3.35 -8.62
CA PRO A 374 8.39 -2.60 -7.47
C PRO A 374 9.28 -3.42 -6.54
N LEU A 375 10.34 -2.78 -6.05
CA LEU A 375 11.01 -3.10 -4.80
C LEU A 375 10.64 -2.02 -3.79
N VAL A 376 9.97 -2.40 -2.70
CA VAL A 376 9.39 -1.45 -1.74
C VAL A 376 9.84 -1.71 -0.31
N HIS A 377 9.89 -0.65 0.49
CA HIS A 377 10.23 -0.67 1.91
C HIS A 377 9.21 0.15 2.70
N ALA A 378 8.80 -0.37 3.87
CA ALA A 378 7.99 0.38 4.82
C ALA A 378 8.86 1.06 5.87
N ASN A 379 8.66 2.36 6.08
CA ASN A 379 9.29 3.03 7.22
C ASN A 379 8.64 2.59 8.57
N SER A 380 9.17 3.09 9.68
CA SER A 380 8.69 2.75 11.03
C SER A 380 7.22 3.12 11.31
N ARG A 381 6.60 3.94 10.45
CA ARG A 381 5.19 4.34 10.50
C ARG A 381 4.29 3.49 9.60
N GLY A 382 4.85 2.53 8.87
CA GLY A 382 4.11 1.70 7.91
C GLY A 382 3.81 2.39 6.58
N ILE A 383 4.50 3.50 6.25
CA ILE A 383 4.41 4.16 4.94
C ILE A 383 5.40 3.51 3.99
N TRP A 384 4.91 3.11 2.82
CA TRP A 384 5.68 2.37 1.83
C TRP A 384 6.30 3.28 0.78
N TYR A 385 7.58 3.08 0.54
CA TYR A 385 8.40 3.80 -0.43
C TYR A 385 8.91 2.87 -1.53
N LEU A 386 8.94 3.37 -2.75
CA LEU A 386 9.55 2.69 -3.88
C LEU A 386 11.08 2.86 -3.82
N VAL A 387 11.78 1.80 -3.49
CA VAL A 387 13.24 1.75 -3.35
C VAL A 387 13.92 1.50 -4.68
N GLY A 388 13.37 0.53 -5.45
CA GLY A 388 13.94 0.08 -6.71
C GLY A 388 12.88 -0.39 -7.70
N ILE A 389 13.32 -0.59 -8.93
CA ILE A 389 12.54 -1.14 -10.04
C ILE A 389 13.28 -2.39 -10.52
N VAL A 390 12.61 -3.53 -10.62
CA VAL A 390 13.22 -4.79 -11.09
C VAL A 390 13.83 -4.57 -12.48
N SER A 391 15.15 -4.77 -12.62
CA SER A 391 15.88 -4.48 -13.85
C SER A 391 16.51 -5.71 -14.48
N TRP A 392 17.49 -6.35 -13.81
CA TRP A 392 18.19 -7.50 -14.34
C TRP A 392 18.76 -8.41 -13.25
N GLY A 393 19.26 -9.58 -13.64
CA GLY A 393 19.95 -10.55 -12.78
C GLY A 393 20.53 -11.67 -13.63
N ASP A 394 21.39 -12.48 -13.02
CA ASP A 394 22.03 -13.64 -13.67
C ASP A 394 21.40 -14.91 -13.11
N GLU A 395 20.32 -15.38 -13.71
CA GLU A 395 19.40 -16.43 -13.25
C GLU A 395 18.66 -16.09 -11.93
N CYS A 396 17.50 -16.69 -11.71
CA CYS A 396 16.68 -16.42 -10.52
C CYS A 396 17.18 -17.23 -9.33
N GLY A 397 17.46 -16.56 -8.20
CA GLY A 397 17.84 -17.21 -6.94
C GLY A 397 19.18 -17.93 -6.93
N LYS A 398 20.09 -17.61 -7.85
CA LYS A 398 21.42 -18.21 -7.95
C LYS A 398 22.36 -17.67 -6.86
N PRO A 399 23.16 -18.54 -6.20
CA PRO A 399 24.17 -18.08 -5.23
C PRO A 399 25.14 -17.05 -5.84
N ASN A 400 25.46 -16.01 -5.07
CA ASN A 400 26.27 -14.85 -5.45
C ASN A 400 25.74 -14.04 -6.66
N LYS A 401 24.45 -14.18 -7.00
CA LYS A 401 23.80 -13.43 -8.07
C LYS A 401 22.49 -12.84 -7.59
N PRO A 402 22.52 -11.88 -6.64
CA PRO A 402 21.31 -11.21 -6.17
C PRO A 402 20.68 -10.37 -7.28
N GLY A 403 19.38 -10.10 -7.19
CA GLY A 403 18.68 -9.24 -8.13
C GLY A 403 19.25 -7.82 -8.18
N VAL A 404 19.25 -7.24 -9.38
CA VAL A 404 19.68 -5.86 -9.61
C VAL A 404 18.48 -5.02 -10.02
N TYR A 405 18.35 -3.89 -9.36
CA TYR A 405 17.23 -2.97 -9.46
C TYR A 405 17.72 -1.59 -9.90
N THR A 406 16.93 -0.88 -10.67
CA THR A 406 17.14 0.55 -10.92
C THR A 406 16.94 1.30 -9.60
N ARG A 407 17.92 2.08 -9.16
CA ARG A 407 17.87 2.85 -7.90
C ARG A 407 16.97 4.07 -8.03
N VAL A 408 15.80 4.05 -7.42
CA VAL A 408 14.79 5.12 -7.57
C VAL A 408 15.30 6.48 -7.07
N THR A 409 16.05 6.53 -5.97
CA THR A 409 16.62 7.79 -5.44
C THR A 409 17.55 8.47 -6.45
N TYR A 410 18.31 7.70 -7.23
CA TYR A 410 19.21 8.23 -8.27
C TYR A 410 18.42 8.88 -9.43
N TYR A 411 17.29 8.28 -9.82
CA TYR A 411 16.45 8.77 -10.91
C TYR A 411 15.29 9.65 -10.45
N ARG A 412 15.21 9.98 -9.17
CA ARG A 412 14.10 10.74 -8.57
C ARG A 412 13.82 12.07 -9.29
N ASN A 413 14.87 12.83 -9.58
CA ASN A 413 14.77 14.12 -10.27
C ASN A 413 14.31 13.96 -11.72
N TRP A 414 14.76 12.90 -12.40
CA TRP A 414 14.30 12.58 -13.74
C TRP A 414 12.81 12.24 -13.73
N ILE A 415 12.36 11.37 -12.82
CA ILE A 415 10.94 11.02 -12.67
C ILE A 415 10.11 12.30 -12.45
N ASN A 416 10.50 13.15 -11.51
CA ASN A 416 9.82 14.44 -11.27
C ASN A 416 9.76 15.32 -12.55
N SER A 417 10.86 15.42 -13.28
CA SER A 417 10.92 16.26 -14.51
C SER A 417 9.93 15.81 -15.59
N LYS A 418 9.56 14.49 -15.61
CA LYS A 418 8.64 13.93 -16.61
C LYS A 418 7.20 13.87 -16.16
N THR A 419 6.96 13.74 -14.85
CA THR A 419 5.63 13.47 -14.28
C THR A 419 5.08 14.64 -13.47
N GLY A 420 5.94 15.52 -12.97
CA GLY A 420 5.59 16.59 -12.01
C GLY A 420 5.37 16.12 -10.58
N ILE A 421 5.72 14.85 -10.27
CA ILE A 421 5.46 14.18 -8.98
C ILE A 421 6.75 14.11 -8.15
#